data_77ca5d65a7d465d18e779db0ad7663a1
#
_entry.id   77ca5d65a7d465d18e779db0ad7663a1
#
_cell.length_a   1.000
_cell.length_b   1.000
_cell.length_c   1.000
_cell.angle_alpha   90.00
_cell.angle_beta   90.00
_cell.angle_gamma   90.00
#
_symmetry.space_group_name_H-M   'P 1'
#
loop_
_entity.id
_entity.type
_entity.pdbx_description
1 polymer ?
#
loop_
_entity_poly.entity_id
_entity_poly.type
_entity_poly.pdbx_seq_one_letter_code
_entity_poly.pdbx_strand_id
1 'polypeptide(L)'
;MDNGTVIRTAGITRHYQLGSTTVKALAGIDFSVVRGEMIAIMGASGSGKSTLMNILGCLDSPTSGTYELEGVRVDGMSRDQLADIRNRKIGFVFQVFNLLARTSALENVELPLLYDRSGRKLDSRELAAEALERVGLADRMDHEPSELSGGQQQRVAIARALVSQPPMILADEPTGNLDSATTLEILDLFKDLNRQGITVLLVTHEQEVAAVTQRVITLRDGLIISDSPTGRAFS
;
A
#
# COMPACT_ATOMS: atom_id res chain seq x y z
N MET A 1 -20.59 15.28 -7.92
CA MET A 1 -20.18 13.90 -8.27
C MET A 1 -18.67 13.89 -8.23
N ASP A 2 -18.11 13.12 -7.32
CA ASP A 2 -16.67 13.16 -7.01
C ASP A 2 -15.92 12.35 -8.09
N ASN A 3 -15.35 13.07 -9.04
CA ASN A 3 -14.79 12.50 -10.27
C ASN A 3 -13.42 11.86 -9.99
N GLY A 4 -13.41 10.65 -9.43
CA GLY A 4 -12.20 9.81 -9.42
C GLY A 4 -11.32 9.89 -8.17
N THR A 5 -11.77 10.50 -7.06
CA THR A 5 -11.00 10.49 -5.80
C THR A 5 -11.03 9.11 -5.15
N VAL A 6 -9.85 8.54 -4.89
CA VAL A 6 -9.72 7.27 -4.15
C VAL A 6 -9.54 7.52 -2.66
N ILE A 7 -8.72 8.49 -2.29
CA ILE A 7 -8.46 8.87 -0.90
C ILE A 7 -8.84 10.34 -0.72
N ARG A 8 -9.57 10.64 0.36
CA ARG A 8 -9.76 11.99 0.87
C ARG A 8 -9.62 11.99 2.38
N THR A 9 -8.72 12.84 2.89
CA THR A 9 -8.57 13.07 4.33
C THR A 9 -8.83 14.53 4.66
N ALA A 10 -9.46 14.79 5.80
CA ALA A 10 -9.64 16.14 6.32
C ALA A 10 -9.40 16.17 7.84
N GLY A 11 -8.38 16.92 8.24
CA GLY A 11 -8.01 17.15 9.64
C GLY A 11 -7.63 15.88 10.39
N ILE A 12 -7.04 14.86 9.74
CA ILE A 12 -6.67 13.60 10.40
C ILE A 12 -5.62 13.86 11.48
N THR A 13 -5.98 13.48 12.70
CA THR A 13 -5.03 13.44 13.83
C THR A 13 -4.86 12.02 14.34
N ARG A 14 -3.69 11.72 14.91
CA ARG A 14 -3.47 10.49 15.67
C ARG A 14 -2.61 10.76 16.87
N HIS A 15 -3.18 10.50 18.05
CA HIS A 15 -2.52 10.66 19.33
C HIS A 15 -2.39 9.31 20.03
N TYR A 16 -1.21 9.02 20.56
CA TYR A 16 -0.96 7.83 21.38
C TYR A 16 -0.66 8.25 22.80
N GLN A 17 -1.32 7.60 23.77
CA GLN A 17 -1.05 7.81 25.19
C GLN A 17 0.05 6.85 25.66
N LEU A 18 1.19 7.38 26.04
CA LEU A 18 2.32 6.64 26.60
C LEU A 18 2.52 7.05 28.08
N GLY A 19 1.86 6.34 28.98
CA GLY A 19 1.81 6.73 30.40
C GLY A 19 1.19 8.11 30.57
N SER A 20 1.94 9.04 31.13
CA SER A 20 1.49 10.45 31.31
C SER A 20 1.72 11.35 30.10
N THR A 21 2.42 10.86 29.06
CA THR A 21 2.78 11.66 27.90
C THR A 21 1.88 11.33 26.70
N THR A 22 1.40 12.36 26.02
CA THR A 22 0.66 12.21 24.76
C THR A 22 1.59 12.49 23.57
N VAL A 23 1.79 11.51 22.73
CA VAL A 23 2.53 11.64 21.46
C VAL A 23 1.54 11.93 20.35
N LYS A 24 1.69 13.09 19.70
CA LYS A 24 0.90 13.51 18.54
C LYS A 24 1.59 13.04 17.27
N ALA A 25 1.28 11.81 16.83
CA ALA A 25 1.91 11.23 15.64
C ALA A 25 1.40 11.86 14.33
N LEU A 26 0.13 12.31 14.30
CA LEU A 26 -0.43 13.14 13.24
C LEU A 26 -1.18 14.32 13.89
N ALA A 27 -1.04 15.51 13.29
CA ALA A 27 -1.48 16.78 13.88
C ALA A 27 -2.45 17.58 12.98
N GLY A 28 -3.11 16.91 12.04
CA GLY A 28 -4.05 17.50 11.09
C GLY A 28 -3.58 17.30 9.66
N ILE A 29 -3.90 16.16 9.07
CA ILE A 29 -3.50 15.79 7.71
C ILE A 29 -4.69 15.97 6.77
N ASP A 30 -4.48 16.81 5.75
CA ASP A 30 -5.43 17.11 4.69
C ASP A 30 -4.77 16.83 3.35
N PHE A 31 -5.26 15.83 2.60
CA PHE A 31 -4.88 15.61 1.20
C PHE A 31 -5.91 14.71 0.51
N SER A 32 -5.79 14.63 -0.80
CA SER A 32 -6.59 13.70 -1.63
C SER A 32 -5.71 13.03 -2.67
N VAL A 33 -6.11 11.82 -3.08
CA VAL A 33 -5.47 11.05 -4.15
C VAL A 33 -6.54 10.67 -5.16
N VAL A 34 -6.27 10.91 -6.44
CA VAL A 34 -7.18 10.51 -7.52
C VAL A 34 -6.85 9.10 -8.03
N ARG A 35 -7.82 8.46 -8.65
CA ARG A 35 -7.66 7.12 -9.22
C ARG A 35 -6.56 7.11 -10.29
N GLY A 36 -5.69 6.11 -10.23
CA GLY A 36 -4.56 5.97 -11.15
C GLY A 36 -3.41 6.94 -10.88
N GLU A 37 -3.44 7.68 -9.77
CA GLU A 37 -2.30 8.50 -9.36
C GLU A 37 -1.23 7.62 -8.67
N MET A 38 0.04 7.89 -8.96
CA MET A 38 1.18 7.29 -8.28
C MET A 38 1.88 8.37 -7.47
N ILE A 39 1.84 8.25 -6.14
CA ILE A 39 2.40 9.24 -5.21
C ILE A 39 3.44 8.64 -4.28
N ALA A 40 4.38 9.49 -3.83
CA ALA A 40 5.28 9.16 -2.73
C ALA A 40 4.93 9.96 -1.48
N ILE A 41 4.95 9.30 -0.32
CA ILE A 41 4.88 9.90 1.00
C ILE A 41 6.27 9.84 1.62
N MET A 42 6.91 10.99 1.76
CA MET A 42 8.27 11.13 2.26
C MET A 42 8.33 11.80 3.64
N GLY A 43 9.47 11.70 4.28
CA GLY A 43 9.77 12.37 5.55
C GLY A 43 10.82 11.61 6.35
N ALA A 44 11.43 12.26 7.34
CA ALA A 44 12.39 11.66 8.24
C ALA A 44 11.76 10.56 9.13
N SER A 45 12.60 9.76 9.79
CA SER A 45 12.09 8.83 10.82
C SER A 45 11.33 9.61 11.89
N GLY A 46 10.19 9.08 12.34
CA GLY A 46 9.33 9.73 13.33
C GLY A 46 8.42 10.84 12.78
N SER A 47 8.45 11.15 11.49
CA SER A 47 7.59 12.21 10.90
C SER A 47 6.10 11.88 10.84
N GLY A 48 5.68 10.64 11.12
CA GLY A 48 4.29 10.19 11.07
C GLY A 48 3.91 9.32 9.87
N LYS A 49 4.84 9.00 8.95
CA LYS A 49 4.57 8.21 7.74
C LYS A 49 3.89 6.87 8.01
N SER A 50 4.47 6.05 8.87
CA SER A 50 3.91 4.72 9.20
C SER A 50 2.55 4.84 9.91
N THR A 51 2.35 5.87 10.73
CA THR A 51 1.05 6.15 11.33
C THR A 51 0.02 6.54 10.28
N LEU A 52 0.38 7.41 9.34
CA LEU A 52 -0.49 7.79 8.24
C LEU A 52 -0.81 6.57 7.36
N MET A 53 0.20 5.79 6.99
CA MET A 53 0.01 4.55 6.22
C MET A 53 -0.94 3.56 6.92
N ASN A 54 -0.81 3.38 8.24
CA ASN A 54 -1.71 2.50 9.00
C ASN A 54 -3.15 2.98 8.97
N ILE A 55 -3.39 4.30 9.04
CA ILE A 55 -4.74 4.87 8.93
C ILE A 55 -5.28 4.70 7.51
N LEU A 56 -4.49 5.06 6.49
CA LEU A 56 -4.89 4.91 5.08
C LEU A 56 -5.14 3.44 4.73
N GLY A 57 -4.38 2.55 5.35
CA GLY A 57 -4.51 1.11 5.21
C GLY A 57 -5.64 0.48 6.04
N CYS A 58 -6.44 1.26 6.75
CA CYS A 58 -7.49 0.73 7.66
C CYS A 58 -6.95 -0.27 8.70
N LEU A 59 -5.66 -0.15 9.09
CA LEU A 59 -5.03 -0.92 10.16
C LEU A 59 -5.18 -0.23 11.52
N ASP A 60 -5.33 1.09 11.51
CA ASP A 60 -5.58 1.92 12.68
C ASP A 60 -6.66 2.96 12.36
N SER A 61 -7.24 3.58 13.38
CA SER A 61 -8.27 4.62 13.24
C SER A 61 -7.71 5.97 13.69
N PRO A 62 -8.09 7.07 13.04
CA PRO A 62 -7.70 8.40 13.49
C PRO A 62 -8.28 8.72 14.87
N THR A 63 -7.61 9.60 15.63
CA THR A 63 -8.18 10.17 16.86
C THR A 63 -9.28 11.16 16.56
N SER A 64 -9.12 11.95 15.47
CA SER A 64 -10.14 12.87 14.94
C SER A 64 -9.88 13.13 13.45
N GLY A 65 -10.80 13.84 12.81
CA GLY A 65 -10.80 14.09 11.38
C GLY A 65 -11.63 13.07 10.60
N THR A 66 -11.64 13.19 9.28
CA THR A 66 -12.42 12.31 8.40
C THR A 66 -11.53 11.65 7.37
N TYR A 67 -11.82 10.37 7.09
CA TYR A 67 -11.16 9.60 6.03
C TYR A 67 -12.22 8.92 5.15
N GLU A 68 -12.18 9.26 3.87
CA GLU A 68 -13.00 8.62 2.84
C GLU A 68 -12.11 7.82 1.89
N LEU A 69 -12.49 6.56 1.67
CA LEU A 69 -11.89 5.65 0.70
C LEU A 69 -12.93 5.30 -0.37
N GLU A 70 -12.68 5.70 -1.62
CA GLU A 70 -13.62 5.56 -2.74
C GLU A 70 -15.05 6.08 -2.40
N GLY A 71 -15.15 7.25 -1.79
CA GLY A 71 -16.41 7.86 -1.38
C GLY A 71 -17.08 7.21 -0.16
N VAL A 72 -16.46 6.19 0.44
CA VAL A 72 -16.96 5.54 1.66
C VAL A 72 -16.20 6.07 2.87
N ARG A 73 -16.93 6.63 3.82
CA ARG A 73 -16.36 7.14 5.07
C ARG A 73 -15.99 5.99 6.00
N VAL A 74 -14.69 5.89 6.38
CA VAL A 74 -14.15 4.75 7.13
C VAL A 74 -13.72 5.08 8.56
N ASP A 75 -13.58 6.36 8.93
CA ASP A 75 -13.09 6.81 10.24
C ASP A 75 -13.96 6.40 11.44
N GLY A 76 -15.22 6.04 11.22
CA GLY A 76 -16.14 5.54 12.26
C GLY A 76 -16.48 4.05 12.19
N MET A 77 -15.81 3.29 11.33
CA MET A 77 -16.09 1.87 11.13
C MET A 77 -15.55 0.99 12.27
N SER A 78 -16.24 -0.13 12.52
CA SER A 78 -15.76 -1.18 13.41
C SER A 78 -14.54 -1.88 12.82
N ARG A 79 -13.77 -2.61 13.66
CA ARG A 79 -12.62 -3.39 13.21
C ARG A 79 -12.96 -4.41 12.12
N ASP A 80 -14.13 -5.04 12.20
CA ASP A 80 -14.58 -6.01 11.19
C ASP A 80 -14.91 -5.34 9.86
N GLN A 81 -15.55 -4.17 9.89
CA GLN A 81 -15.82 -3.37 8.70
C GLN A 81 -14.52 -2.87 8.04
N LEU A 82 -13.57 -2.38 8.85
CA LEU A 82 -12.25 -1.98 8.37
C LEU A 82 -11.48 -3.17 7.75
N ALA A 83 -11.58 -4.37 8.35
CA ALA A 83 -10.96 -5.57 7.79
C ALA A 83 -11.56 -5.95 6.43
N ASP A 84 -12.86 -5.80 6.26
CA ASP A 84 -13.56 -6.06 5.00
C ASP A 84 -13.20 -5.03 3.91
N ILE A 85 -13.15 -3.75 4.27
CA ILE A 85 -12.68 -2.68 3.39
C ILE A 85 -11.23 -2.93 2.96
N ARG A 86 -10.34 -3.25 3.90
CA ARG A 86 -8.92 -3.53 3.65
C ARG A 86 -8.76 -4.68 2.67
N ASN A 87 -9.45 -5.80 2.89
CA ASN A 87 -9.36 -6.98 2.02
C ASN A 87 -9.76 -6.67 0.57
N ARG A 88 -10.79 -5.85 0.37
CA ARG A 88 -11.36 -5.58 -0.96
C ARG A 88 -10.77 -4.37 -1.67
N LYS A 89 -10.22 -3.41 -0.93
CA LYS A 89 -9.86 -2.09 -1.49
C LYS A 89 -8.37 -1.77 -1.45
N ILE A 90 -7.59 -2.51 -0.66
CA ILE A 90 -6.21 -2.14 -0.38
C ILE A 90 -5.28 -3.35 -0.54
N GLY A 91 -4.34 -3.26 -1.47
CA GLY A 91 -3.21 -4.17 -1.55
C GLY A 91 -2.05 -3.64 -0.72
N PHE A 92 -1.46 -4.48 0.15
CA PHE A 92 -0.32 -4.10 0.96
C PHE A 92 0.96 -4.74 0.47
N VAL A 93 2.03 -3.92 0.39
CA VAL A 93 3.39 -4.36 0.13
C VAL A 93 4.29 -3.77 1.23
N PHE A 94 5.12 -4.60 1.87
CA PHE A 94 5.98 -4.21 2.99
C PHE A 94 7.45 -4.41 2.66
N GLN A 95 8.32 -3.68 3.34
CA GLN A 95 9.77 -3.81 3.25
C GLN A 95 10.26 -5.23 3.58
N VAL A 96 9.68 -5.87 4.59
CA VAL A 96 10.01 -7.24 5.05
C VAL A 96 8.97 -8.21 4.49
N PHE A 97 8.80 -8.29 3.22
CA PHE A 97 7.89 -9.12 2.40
C PHE A 97 6.67 -9.73 3.13
N ASN A 98 6.79 -10.10 4.39
CA ASN A 98 5.75 -10.70 5.26
C ASN A 98 5.12 -11.96 4.63
N LEU A 99 5.95 -12.80 4.02
CA LEU A 99 5.54 -14.10 3.49
C LEU A 99 5.53 -15.16 4.59
N LEU A 100 4.59 -16.08 4.51
CA LEU A 100 4.56 -17.26 5.37
C LEU A 100 5.67 -18.21 4.94
N ALA A 101 6.61 -18.50 5.84
CA ALA A 101 7.88 -19.15 5.51
C ALA A 101 7.78 -20.64 5.06
N ARG A 102 6.69 -21.33 5.42
CA ARG A 102 6.49 -22.76 5.12
C ARG A 102 5.30 -22.99 4.20
N THR A 103 5.04 -22.04 3.34
CA THR A 103 3.98 -22.10 2.33
C THR A 103 4.56 -21.65 1.01
N SER A 104 4.05 -22.22 -0.09
CA SER A 104 4.50 -21.86 -1.43
C SER A 104 4.16 -20.41 -1.78
N ALA A 105 4.76 -19.90 -2.86
CA ALA A 105 4.41 -18.59 -3.41
C ALA A 105 2.90 -18.53 -3.75
N LEU A 106 2.36 -19.58 -4.35
CA LEU A 106 0.95 -19.69 -4.69
C LEU A 106 0.06 -19.58 -3.44
N GLU A 107 0.33 -20.36 -2.40
CA GLU A 107 -0.43 -20.33 -1.13
C GLU A 107 -0.32 -18.99 -0.43
N ASN A 108 0.84 -18.33 -0.47
CA ASN A 108 1.00 -16.96 0.05
C ASN A 108 0.09 -15.96 -0.68
N VAL A 109 -0.05 -16.11 -2.00
CA VAL A 109 -0.90 -15.22 -2.81
C VAL A 109 -2.38 -15.54 -2.64
N GLU A 110 -2.76 -16.76 -2.38
CA GLU A 110 -4.15 -17.16 -2.09
C GLU A 110 -4.70 -16.57 -0.78
N LEU A 111 -3.85 -16.27 0.20
CA LEU A 111 -4.26 -15.88 1.55
C LEU A 111 -5.34 -14.78 1.61
N PRO A 112 -5.26 -13.66 0.87
CA PRO A 112 -6.31 -12.64 0.92
C PRO A 112 -7.67 -13.13 0.47
N LEU A 113 -7.73 -14.10 -0.45
CA LEU A 113 -8.98 -14.64 -0.99
C LEU A 113 -9.72 -15.52 0.01
N LEU A 114 -9.01 -16.13 0.98
CA LEU A 114 -9.62 -16.89 2.08
C LEU A 114 -10.45 -15.99 3.03
N TYR A 115 -10.18 -14.70 3.02
CA TYR A 115 -10.88 -13.69 3.82
C TYR A 115 -11.96 -12.93 3.01
N ASP A 116 -12.19 -13.28 1.73
CA ASP A 116 -13.24 -12.66 0.93
C ASP A 116 -14.63 -13.03 1.46
N ARG A 117 -15.37 -12.01 1.90
CA ARG A 117 -16.74 -12.15 2.43
C ARG A 117 -17.81 -11.76 1.39
N SER A 118 -17.44 -11.63 0.12
CA SER A 118 -18.39 -11.24 -0.94
C SER A 118 -19.41 -12.31 -1.29
N GLY A 119 -19.19 -13.55 -0.84
CA GLY A 119 -20.04 -14.71 -1.18
C GLY A 119 -19.84 -15.23 -2.62
N ARG A 120 -18.89 -14.68 -3.37
CA ARG A 120 -18.55 -15.17 -4.71
C ARG A 120 -17.83 -16.52 -4.61
N LYS A 121 -18.17 -17.45 -5.49
CA LYS A 121 -17.36 -18.65 -5.68
C LYS A 121 -16.14 -18.26 -6.50
N LEU A 122 -15.00 -18.10 -5.85
CA LEU A 122 -13.73 -17.78 -6.48
C LEU A 122 -12.91 -19.08 -6.60
N ASP A 123 -12.29 -19.29 -7.75
CA ASP A 123 -11.18 -20.22 -7.83
C ASP A 123 -9.93 -19.48 -7.34
N SER A 124 -9.65 -19.60 -6.03
CA SER A 124 -8.57 -18.87 -5.37
C SER A 124 -7.21 -19.26 -5.95
N ARG A 125 -7.06 -20.53 -6.33
CA ARG A 125 -5.82 -21.05 -6.89
C ARG A 125 -5.55 -20.50 -8.30
N GLU A 126 -6.57 -20.42 -9.14
CA GLU A 126 -6.48 -19.84 -10.48
C GLU A 126 -6.12 -18.34 -10.39
N LEU A 127 -6.85 -17.58 -9.56
CA LEU A 127 -6.57 -16.15 -9.36
C LEU A 127 -5.17 -15.88 -8.79
N ALA A 128 -4.69 -16.73 -7.90
CA ALA A 128 -3.34 -16.62 -7.36
C ALA A 128 -2.27 -16.94 -8.42
N ALA A 129 -2.51 -17.93 -9.27
CA ALA A 129 -1.62 -18.26 -10.38
C ALA A 129 -1.55 -17.09 -11.38
N GLU A 130 -2.68 -16.54 -11.80
CA GLU A 130 -2.72 -15.36 -12.67
C GLU A 130 -1.98 -14.16 -12.06
N ALA A 131 -2.13 -13.94 -10.73
CA ALA A 131 -1.42 -12.85 -10.05
C ALA A 131 0.11 -13.07 -10.05
N LEU A 132 0.58 -14.32 -9.89
CA LEU A 132 2.00 -14.66 -10.00
C LEU A 132 2.53 -14.52 -11.43
N GLU A 133 1.76 -14.89 -12.44
CA GLU A 133 2.12 -14.67 -13.85
C GLU A 133 2.30 -13.19 -14.16
N ARG A 134 1.40 -12.33 -13.67
CA ARG A 134 1.48 -10.87 -13.85
C ARG A 134 2.76 -10.24 -13.30
N VAL A 135 3.38 -10.87 -12.31
CA VAL A 135 4.65 -10.39 -11.73
C VAL A 135 5.87 -11.19 -12.24
N GLY A 136 5.68 -12.07 -13.24
CA GLY A 136 6.74 -12.85 -13.86
C GLY A 136 7.27 -14.01 -13.02
N LEU A 137 6.40 -14.68 -12.25
CA LEU A 137 6.74 -15.80 -11.37
C LEU A 137 5.93 -17.09 -11.69
N ALA A 138 5.48 -17.26 -12.93
CA ALA A 138 4.73 -18.44 -13.35
C ALA A 138 5.48 -19.77 -13.08
N ASP A 139 6.80 -19.76 -13.20
CA ASP A 139 7.68 -20.92 -13.01
C ASP A 139 8.14 -21.11 -11.55
N ARG A 140 7.65 -20.29 -10.61
CA ARG A 140 8.04 -20.28 -9.19
C ARG A 140 6.87 -20.47 -8.22
N MET A 141 5.70 -20.86 -8.71
CA MET A 141 4.46 -20.94 -7.91
C MET A 141 4.58 -21.89 -6.71
N ASP A 142 5.30 -22.99 -6.86
CA ASP A 142 5.45 -24.03 -5.84
C ASP A 142 6.67 -23.82 -4.93
N HIS A 143 7.48 -22.75 -5.14
CA HIS A 143 8.65 -22.47 -4.32
C HIS A 143 8.25 -21.84 -2.99
N GLU A 144 8.94 -22.23 -1.92
CA GLU A 144 8.85 -21.58 -0.62
C GLU A 144 9.68 -20.28 -0.60
N PRO A 145 9.39 -19.30 0.28
CA PRO A 145 10.16 -18.06 0.38
C PRO A 145 11.68 -18.24 0.55
N SER A 146 12.10 -19.32 1.24
CA SER A 146 13.51 -19.67 1.42
C SER A 146 14.24 -20.04 0.11
N GLU A 147 13.51 -20.40 -0.92
CA GLU A 147 14.01 -20.81 -2.23
C GLU A 147 13.99 -19.64 -3.25
N LEU A 148 13.49 -18.46 -2.84
CA LEU A 148 13.32 -17.28 -3.66
C LEU A 148 14.33 -16.19 -3.30
N SER A 149 14.85 -15.48 -4.32
CA SER A 149 15.64 -14.26 -4.09
C SER A 149 14.79 -13.17 -3.44
N GLY A 150 15.41 -12.14 -2.85
CA GLY A 150 14.70 -11.00 -2.26
C GLY A 150 13.74 -10.32 -3.24
N GLY A 151 14.17 -10.11 -4.48
CA GLY A 151 13.32 -9.54 -5.53
C GLY A 151 12.14 -10.46 -5.91
N GLN A 152 12.36 -11.77 -5.95
CA GLN A 152 11.27 -12.74 -6.17
C GLN A 152 10.28 -12.75 -5.01
N GLN A 153 10.76 -12.71 -3.76
CA GLN A 153 9.89 -12.59 -2.57
C GLN A 153 9.06 -11.32 -2.62
N GLN A 154 9.66 -10.19 -3.03
CA GLN A 154 8.93 -8.93 -3.19
C GLN A 154 7.86 -9.02 -4.31
N ARG A 155 8.17 -9.67 -5.42
CA ARG A 155 7.19 -9.94 -6.48
C ARG A 155 6.03 -10.83 -5.99
N VAL A 156 6.29 -11.83 -5.14
CA VAL A 156 5.22 -12.62 -4.48
C VAL A 156 4.37 -11.73 -3.57
N ALA A 157 4.98 -10.83 -2.79
CA ALA A 157 4.25 -9.89 -1.94
C ALA A 157 3.39 -8.92 -2.77
N ILE A 158 3.87 -8.48 -3.94
CA ILE A 158 3.11 -7.66 -4.89
C ILE A 158 1.96 -8.47 -5.50
N ALA A 159 2.18 -9.72 -5.94
CA ALA A 159 1.13 -10.60 -6.44
C ALA A 159 0.03 -10.81 -5.39
N ARG A 160 0.41 -11.06 -4.14
CA ARG A 160 -0.53 -11.15 -3.01
C ARG A 160 -1.33 -9.87 -2.81
N ALA A 161 -0.71 -8.71 -2.98
CA ALA A 161 -1.41 -7.42 -2.90
C ALA A 161 -2.41 -7.22 -4.03
N LEU A 162 -2.19 -7.84 -5.20
CA LEU A 162 -3.01 -7.69 -6.41
C LEU A 162 -4.17 -8.69 -6.51
N VAL A 163 -4.09 -9.83 -5.83
CA VAL A 163 -5.00 -10.98 -6.04
C VAL A 163 -6.47 -10.65 -5.79
N SER A 164 -6.77 -9.75 -4.85
CA SER A 164 -8.14 -9.25 -4.60
C SER A 164 -8.58 -8.17 -5.59
N GLN A 165 -7.76 -7.81 -6.58
CA GLN A 165 -7.98 -6.74 -7.56
C GLN A 165 -8.32 -5.39 -6.91
N PRO A 166 -7.51 -4.91 -5.96
CA PRO A 166 -7.80 -3.68 -5.25
C PRO A 166 -7.62 -2.46 -6.15
N PRO A 167 -8.38 -1.37 -5.94
CA PRO A 167 -8.20 -0.11 -6.68
C PRO A 167 -6.91 0.62 -6.30
N MET A 168 -6.27 0.25 -5.19
CA MET A 168 -5.03 0.89 -4.75
C MET A 168 -4.07 -0.08 -4.04
N ILE A 169 -2.77 0.26 -4.14
CA ILE A 169 -1.68 -0.38 -3.41
C ILE A 169 -1.05 0.63 -2.46
N LEU A 170 -0.83 0.21 -1.22
CA LEU A 170 0.01 0.87 -0.23
C LEU A 170 1.31 0.10 -0.06
N ALA A 171 2.44 0.70 -0.37
CA ALA A 171 3.75 0.07 -0.27
C ALA A 171 4.64 0.83 0.72
N ASP A 172 5.08 0.15 1.78
CA ASP A 172 5.97 0.68 2.82
C ASP A 172 7.40 0.24 2.56
N GLU A 173 8.27 1.18 2.18
CA GLU A 173 9.68 0.96 1.86
C GLU A 173 9.89 -0.26 0.94
N PRO A 174 9.16 -0.38 -0.20
CA PRO A 174 9.06 -1.64 -0.94
C PRO A 174 10.38 -2.12 -1.58
N THR A 175 11.41 -1.30 -1.55
CA THR A 175 12.74 -1.55 -2.13
C THR A 175 13.86 -1.56 -1.09
N GLY A 176 13.56 -1.24 0.17
CA GLY A 176 14.57 -1.00 1.20
C GLY A 176 15.45 -2.19 1.59
N ASN A 177 15.11 -3.41 1.15
CA ASN A 177 15.89 -4.64 1.38
C ASN A 177 16.45 -5.24 0.07
N LEU A 178 16.44 -4.48 -1.03
CA LEU A 178 16.83 -4.95 -2.36
C LEU A 178 18.11 -4.26 -2.84
N ASP A 179 18.85 -4.93 -3.71
CA ASP A 179 19.95 -4.29 -4.44
C ASP A 179 19.42 -3.31 -5.50
N SER A 180 20.28 -2.43 -5.99
CA SER A 180 19.92 -1.35 -6.90
C SER A 180 19.31 -1.84 -8.23
N ALA A 181 19.76 -2.97 -8.78
CA ALA A 181 19.20 -3.50 -10.02
C ALA A 181 17.78 -4.03 -9.79
N THR A 182 17.60 -4.82 -8.75
CA THR A 182 16.29 -5.34 -8.34
C THR A 182 15.32 -4.22 -7.95
N THR A 183 15.82 -3.15 -7.29
CA THR A 183 15.04 -1.94 -6.99
C THR A 183 14.42 -1.36 -8.24
N LEU A 184 15.19 -1.17 -9.31
CA LEU A 184 14.67 -0.63 -10.57
C LEU A 184 13.58 -1.52 -11.18
N GLU A 185 13.77 -2.84 -11.15
CA GLU A 185 12.76 -3.79 -11.66
C GLU A 185 11.44 -3.70 -10.87
N ILE A 186 11.51 -3.58 -9.55
CA ILE A 186 10.31 -3.45 -8.71
C ILE A 186 9.62 -2.11 -8.93
N LEU A 187 10.38 -1.03 -9.11
CA LEU A 187 9.81 0.27 -9.42
C LEU A 187 9.15 0.29 -10.82
N ASP A 188 9.73 -0.39 -11.80
CA ASP A 188 9.13 -0.52 -13.12
C ASP A 188 7.83 -1.35 -13.05
N LEU A 189 7.80 -2.42 -12.25
CA LEU A 189 6.57 -3.16 -12.00
C LEU A 189 5.46 -2.27 -11.40
N PHE A 190 5.76 -1.41 -10.41
CA PHE A 190 4.78 -0.46 -9.87
C PHE A 190 4.29 0.55 -10.91
N LYS A 191 5.17 1.04 -11.80
CA LYS A 191 4.77 1.92 -12.92
C LYS A 191 3.83 1.21 -13.88
N ASP A 192 4.12 -0.06 -14.21
CA ASP A 192 3.26 -0.85 -15.10
C ASP A 192 1.88 -1.11 -14.49
N LEU A 193 1.82 -1.39 -13.19
CA LEU A 193 0.56 -1.51 -12.47
C LEU A 193 -0.22 -0.19 -12.45
N ASN A 194 0.49 0.92 -12.25
CA ASN A 194 -0.13 2.25 -12.30
C ASN A 194 -0.67 2.59 -13.69
N ARG A 195 0.06 2.28 -14.77
CA ARG A 195 -0.43 2.44 -16.15
C ARG A 195 -1.69 1.62 -16.44
N GLN A 196 -1.89 0.50 -15.73
CA GLN A 196 -3.11 -0.31 -15.77
C GLN A 196 -4.27 0.31 -14.97
N GLY A 197 -4.07 1.50 -14.35
CA GLY A 197 -5.10 2.25 -13.62
C GLY A 197 -5.12 1.99 -12.11
N ILE A 198 -4.18 1.21 -11.56
CA ILE A 198 -4.07 1.00 -10.12
C ILE A 198 -3.46 2.25 -9.49
N THR A 199 -4.07 2.77 -8.44
CA THR A 199 -3.52 3.85 -7.63
C THR A 199 -2.39 3.31 -6.76
N VAL A 200 -1.23 3.98 -6.72
CA VAL A 200 -0.05 3.50 -5.98
C VAL A 200 0.44 4.57 -5.01
N LEU A 201 0.50 4.22 -3.73
CA LEU A 201 1.10 5.05 -2.69
C LEU A 201 2.38 4.38 -2.19
N LEU A 202 3.54 5.01 -2.42
CA LEU A 202 4.83 4.55 -1.93
C LEU A 202 5.21 5.37 -0.69
N VAL A 203 5.38 4.71 0.46
CA VAL A 203 5.98 5.34 1.64
C VAL A 203 7.48 5.07 1.59
N THR A 204 8.29 6.09 1.56
CA THR A 204 9.75 5.94 1.44
C THR A 204 10.51 7.14 2.02
N HIS A 205 11.76 6.95 2.32
CA HIS A 205 12.72 8.01 2.59
C HIS A 205 13.73 8.18 1.43
N GLU A 206 13.67 7.31 0.41
CA GLU A 206 14.58 7.32 -0.73
C GLU A 206 14.09 8.29 -1.82
N GLN A 207 14.95 9.23 -2.20
CA GLN A 207 14.62 10.22 -3.23
C GLN A 207 14.46 9.58 -4.62
N GLU A 208 15.21 8.51 -4.90
CA GLU A 208 15.15 7.79 -6.17
C GLU A 208 13.79 7.12 -6.36
N VAL A 209 13.22 6.55 -5.28
CA VAL A 209 11.88 5.97 -5.29
C VAL A 209 10.81 7.06 -5.46
N ALA A 210 10.95 8.18 -4.77
CA ALA A 210 10.02 9.30 -4.92
C ALA A 210 10.07 9.92 -6.33
N ALA A 211 11.25 9.97 -6.94
CA ALA A 211 11.45 10.56 -8.27
C ALA A 211 10.73 9.81 -9.41
N VAL A 212 10.31 8.56 -9.19
CA VAL A 212 9.52 7.81 -10.19
C VAL A 212 8.02 7.98 -10.02
N THR A 213 7.56 8.75 -9.03
CA THR A 213 6.13 9.04 -8.82
C THR A 213 5.71 10.35 -9.50
N GLN A 214 4.40 10.58 -9.61
CA GLN A 214 3.84 11.80 -10.22
C GLN A 214 3.81 12.97 -9.24
N ARG A 215 3.77 12.68 -7.92
CA ARG A 215 3.60 13.65 -6.86
C ARG A 215 4.27 13.18 -5.57
N VAL A 216 4.83 14.10 -4.84
CA VAL A 216 5.48 13.84 -3.55
C VAL A 216 4.81 14.65 -2.46
N ILE A 217 4.38 13.96 -1.39
CA ILE A 217 3.88 14.52 -0.15
C ILE A 217 4.96 14.35 0.91
N THR A 218 5.42 15.45 1.51
CA THR A 218 6.46 15.39 2.55
C THR A 218 5.87 15.65 3.92
N LEU A 219 6.08 14.71 4.85
CA LEU A 219 5.67 14.82 6.24
C LEU A 219 6.84 15.24 7.13
N ARG A 220 6.52 16.11 8.10
CA ARG A 220 7.39 16.43 9.22
C ARG A 220 6.54 16.73 10.46
N ASP A 221 6.92 16.12 11.59
CA ASP A 221 6.27 16.31 12.90
C ASP A 221 4.74 16.14 12.86
N GLY A 222 4.27 15.14 12.08
CA GLY A 222 2.85 14.82 11.94
C GLY A 222 2.04 15.77 11.06
N LEU A 223 2.70 16.64 10.29
CA LEU A 223 2.07 17.59 9.36
C LEU A 223 2.61 17.41 7.93
N ILE A 224 1.80 17.74 6.94
CA ILE A 224 2.25 17.89 5.55
C ILE A 224 2.93 19.25 5.43
N ILE A 225 4.22 19.24 5.06
CA ILE A 225 5.00 20.47 4.85
C ILE A 225 5.19 20.80 3.37
N SER A 226 4.97 19.83 2.49
CA SER A 226 5.03 20.00 1.04
C SER A 226 4.14 18.96 0.37
N ASP A 227 3.48 19.36 -0.70
CA ASP A 227 2.67 18.55 -1.57
C ASP A 227 2.83 19.11 -2.99
N SER A 228 3.61 18.43 -3.83
CA SER A 228 4.02 18.97 -5.11
C SER A 228 4.20 17.89 -6.18
N PRO A 229 3.87 18.20 -7.45
CA PRO A 229 4.15 17.31 -8.57
C PRO A 229 5.66 17.14 -8.78
N THR A 230 6.09 15.97 -9.22
CA THR A 230 7.50 15.68 -9.55
C THR A 230 7.93 16.26 -10.91
N GLY A 231 7.01 16.86 -11.66
CA GLY A 231 7.27 17.41 -13.01
C GLY A 231 7.38 16.34 -14.11
N ARG A 232 7.15 15.07 -13.80
CA ARG A 232 7.10 13.98 -14.79
C ARG A 232 5.65 13.65 -15.11
N ALA A 233 5.21 14.00 -16.31
CA ALA A 233 4.00 13.43 -16.89
C ALA A 233 4.33 12.00 -17.37
N PHE A 234 3.63 10.99 -16.88
CA PHE A 234 3.68 9.66 -17.48
C PHE A 234 2.77 9.69 -18.72
N SER A 235 3.38 9.72 -19.90
CA SER A 235 2.71 9.52 -21.18
C SER A 235 2.56 8.04 -21.48
#